data_f2515333713ae95e994dfc39f98c5ca7
#
_entry.id   f2515333713ae95e994dfc39f98c5ca7
#
_cell.length_a   1.000
_cell.length_b   1.000
_cell.length_c   1.000
_cell.angle_alpha   90.00
_cell.angle_beta   90.00
_cell.angle_gamma   90.00
#
_symmetry.space_group_name_H-M   'P 1'
#
loop_
_entity.id
_entity.type
_entity.pdbx_description
1 polymer ?
#
loop_
_entity_poly.entity_id
_entity_poly.type
_entity_poly.pdbx_seq_one_letter_code
_entity_poly.pdbx_strand_id
1 'polypeptide(L)' 'MIKYIIRKENDILYYNKGEWMSKDKAEEFDWYNADNTARELIHDGVKVVIESK' A
#
# COMPACT_ATOMS: atom_id res chain seq x y z
N MET A 1 2.27 -16.98 -7.01
CA MET A 1 3.12 -15.86 -6.56
C MET A 1 2.32 -14.94 -5.66
N ILE A 2 2.89 -14.55 -4.52
CA ILE A 2 2.18 -13.70 -3.55
C ILE A 2 2.29 -12.25 -3.97
N LYS A 3 1.16 -11.55 -3.95
CA LYS A 3 1.11 -10.12 -4.20
C LYS A 3 0.76 -9.38 -2.91
N TYR A 4 1.21 -8.15 -2.82
CA TYR A 4 1.00 -7.32 -1.64
C TYR A 4 0.28 -6.04 -2.03
N ILE A 5 -0.49 -5.51 -1.09
CA ILE A 5 -1.20 -4.24 -1.26
C ILE A 5 -0.91 -3.37 -0.04
N ILE A 6 -1.02 -2.07 -0.21
CA ILE A 6 -0.69 -1.11 0.85
C ILE A 6 -1.96 -0.41 1.30
N ARG A 7 -2.26 -0.50 2.59
CA ARG A 7 -3.44 0.12 3.17
C ARG A 7 -3.03 1.23 4.12
N LYS A 8 -3.80 2.30 4.13
CA LYS A 8 -3.62 3.38 5.10
C LYS A 8 -3.94 2.85 6.50
N GLU A 9 -3.05 3.08 7.46
CA GLU A 9 -3.28 2.65 8.84
C GLU A 9 -4.53 3.34 9.39
N ASN A 10 -5.37 2.58 10.08
CA ASN A 10 -6.62 3.05 10.66
C ASN A 10 -7.66 3.50 9.62
N ASP A 11 -7.54 3.00 8.41
CA ASP A 11 -8.47 3.33 7.33
C ASP A 11 -8.69 2.11 6.46
N ILE A 12 -9.66 2.18 5.56
CA ILE A 12 -9.96 1.13 4.59
C ILE A 12 -9.55 1.53 3.17
N LEU A 13 -8.70 2.54 3.05
CA LEU A 13 -8.23 3.03 1.76
C LEU A 13 -6.90 2.39 1.40
N TYR A 14 -6.77 2.01 0.13
CA TYR A 14 -5.60 1.32 -0.41
C TYR A 14 -4.91 2.17 -1.46
N TYR A 15 -3.61 2.04 -1.53
CA TYR A 15 -2.77 2.83 -2.42
C TYR A 15 -2.85 2.32 -3.85
N ASN A 16 -2.98 3.23 -4.80
CA ASN A 16 -2.88 2.93 -6.23
C ASN A 16 -2.31 4.14 -6.96
N LYS A 17 -1.04 4.06 -7.33
CA LYS A 17 -0.35 5.07 -8.16
C LYS A 17 -0.57 6.51 -7.68
N GLY A 18 -0.39 6.71 -6.38
CA GLY A 18 -0.53 8.03 -5.78
C GLY A 18 -1.92 8.39 -5.30
N GLU A 19 -2.90 7.50 -5.49
CA GLU A 19 -4.26 7.74 -5.06
C GLU A 19 -4.68 6.71 -4.02
N TRP A 20 -5.72 7.05 -3.26
CA TRP A 20 -6.27 6.16 -2.23
C TRP A 20 -7.63 5.69 -2.68
N MET A 21 -7.78 4.37 -2.79
CA MET A 21 -8.95 3.75 -3.42
C MET A 21 -9.46 2.59 -2.57
N SER A 22 -10.58 2.01 -3.00
CA SER A 22 -11.12 0.81 -2.35
C SER A 22 -10.20 -0.39 -2.58
N LYS A 23 -10.37 -1.42 -1.76
CA LYS A 23 -9.49 -2.60 -1.77
C LYS A 23 -9.42 -3.29 -3.14
N ASP A 24 -10.55 -3.35 -3.83
CA ASP A 24 -10.61 -4.02 -5.13
C ASP A 24 -9.79 -3.29 -6.21
N LYS A 25 -9.45 -2.04 -5.96
CA LYS A 25 -8.64 -1.25 -6.88
C LYS A 25 -7.22 -1.04 -6.38
N ALA A 26 -6.83 -1.71 -5.32
CA ALA A 26 -5.50 -1.58 -4.76
C ALA A 26 -4.43 -2.01 -5.77
N GLU A 27 -3.37 -1.24 -5.86
CA GLU A 27 -2.23 -1.60 -6.70
C GLU A 27 -1.53 -2.81 -6.10
N GLU A 28 -1.15 -3.77 -6.94
CA GLU A 28 -0.46 -4.97 -6.49
C GLU A 28 1.04 -4.81 -6.64
N PHE A 29 1.76 -5.23 -5.63
CA PHE A 29 3.22 -5.13 -5.59
C PHE A 29 3.83 -6.48 -5.27
N ASP A 30 5.07 -6.70 -5.70
CA ASP A 30 5.91 -7.71 -5.07
C ASP A 30 6.39 -7.14 -3.73
N TRP A 31 7.01 -7.98 -2.90
CA TRP A 31 7.44 -7.54 -1.57
C TRP A 31 8.39 -6.36 -1.62
N TYR A 32 9.38 -6.42 -2.51
CA TYR A 32 10.40 -5.38 -2.61
C TYR A 32 9.79 -4.02 -2.92
N ASN A 33 8.92 -3.97 -3.91
CA ASN A 33 8.29 -2.72 -4.31
C ASN A 33 7.28 -2.24 -3.27
N ALA A 34 6.56 -3.17 -2.62
CA ALA A 34 5.65 -2.81 -1.54
C ALA A 34 6.41 -2.15 -0.40
N ASP A 35 7.53 -2.74 0.01
CA ASP A 35 8.35 -2.21 1.09
C ASP A 35 8.88 -0.81 0.76
N ASN A 36 9.42 -0.63 -0.44
CA ASN A 36 9.94 0.66 -0.87
C ASN A 36 8.84 1.74 -0.91
N THR A 37 7.70 1.40 -1.46
CA THR A 37 6.59 2.36 -1.56
C THR A 37 6.07 2.73 -0.17
N ALA A 38 5.94 1.73 0.71
CA ALA A 38 5.50 1.99 2.08
C ALA A 38 6.49 2.90 2.81
N ARG A 39 7.80 2.68 2.64
CA ARG A 39 8.81 3.52 3.28
C ARG A 39 8.72 4.97 2.80
N GLU A 40 8.50 5.18 1.52
CA GLU A 40 8.35 6.53 0.98
C GLU A 40 7.12 7.22 1.55
N LEU A 41 6.00 6.50 1.65
CA LEU A 41 4.78 7.06 2.23
C LEU A 41 4.97 7.42 3.69
N ILE A 42 5.63 6.55 4.46
CA ILE A 42 5.90 6.81 5.87
C ILE A 42 6.81 8.03 6.02
N HIS A 43 7.80 8.16 5.15
CA HIS A 43 8.70 9.30 5.15
C HIS A 43 7.92 10.61 4.92
N ASP A 44 6.89 10.55 4.09
CA ASP A 44 6.03 11.70 3.82
C ASP A 44 4.98 11.94 4.89
N GLY A 45 5.01 11.16 5.97
CA GLY A 45 4.09 11.34 7.08
C GLY A 45 2.79 10.55 6.98
N VAL A 46 2.69 9.64 6.03
CA VAL A 46 1.50 8.80 5.85
C VAL A 46 1.77 7.43 6.47
N LYS A 47 0.99 7.06 7.47
CA LYS A 47 1.15 5.75 8.12
C LYS A 47 0.40 4.70 7.32
N VAL A 48 1.11 3.64 6.94
CA VAL A 48 0.54 2.57 6.12
C VAL A 48 0.95 1.21 6.65
N VAL A 49 0.21 0.19 6.24
CA VAL A 49 0.54 -1.21 6.51
C VAL A 49 0.55 -1.97 5.19
N ILE A 50 1.34 -3.04 5.13
CA ILE A 50 1.43 -3.90 3.95
C ILE A 50 0.64 -5.16 4.26
N GLU A 51 -0.26 -5.54 3.36
CA GLU A 51 -1.05 -6.75 3.49
C GLU A 51 -0.79 -7.66 2.29
N SER A 52 -0.82 -8.96 2.52
CA SER A 52 -0.79 -9.91 1.41
C SER A 52 -2.19 -9.97 0.78
N LYS A 53 -2.21 -10.03 -0.53
CA LYS A 53 -3.48 -10.10 -1.23
C LYS A 53 -3.98 -11.53 -1.35
#